data_8d049e7ef47a55f22f7d5fdbb8a08e9d
#
_entry.id   8d049e7ef47a55f22f7d5fdbb8a08e9d
#
_cell.length_a   1.000
_cell.length_b   1.000
_cell.length_c   1.000
_cell.angle_alpha   90.00
_cell.angle_beta   90.00
_cell.angle_gamma   90.00
#
_symmetry.space_group_name_H-M   'P 1'
#
loop_
_entity.id
_entity.type
_entity.pdbx_description
1 polymer ?
#
loop_
_entity_poly.entity_id
_entity_poly.type
_entity_poly.pdbx_seq_one_letter_code
_entity_poly.pdbx_strand_id
1 'polypeptide(L)'
;MPLQHLINGPENASICLALAHGAGAPMDSNFMNKFAENIGAEGFRVLRFEFPYMIERRKTGKKKPPDRTPVLLNAWHEIIDMVGSQNLVIGGKSMGGRIASMVADEVKVRGLICLGYPFHGPGKALNKGRIEHLLHLKTPSLFCQGTRDNLGNISEVNDYTLSKAITFHWLKDGDHSFKPRKTSGISESENWDSAIKVIIRFLKTV
;
A
#
# COMPACT_ATOMS: atom_id res chain seq x y z
N MET A 1 -14.35 -18.74 -4.27
CA MET A 1 -15.26 -17.59 -4.53
C MET A 1 -14.35 -16.42 -4.88
N PRO A 2 -14.65 -15.63 -5.93
CA PRO A 2 -13.83 -14.48 -6.30
C PRO A 2 -13.72 -13.51 -5.12
N LEU A 3 -12.56 -12.88 -5.00
CA LEU A 3 -12.33 -11.89 -3.94
C LEU A 3 -13.28 -10.71 -4.08
N GLN A 4 -13.83 -10.26 -2.96
CA GLN A 4 -14.65 -9.05 -2.94
C GLN A 4 -13.77 -7.84 -3.25
N HIS A 5 -14.22 -6.99 -4.16
CA HIS A 5 -13.49 -5.80 -4.57
C HIS A 5 -14.43 -4.61 -4.84
N LEU A 6 -13.87 -3.41 -4.79
CA LEU A 6 -14.50 -2.13 -5.12
C LEU A 6 -13.68 -1.44 -6.20
N ILE A 7 -14.34 -0.75 -7.11
CA ILE A 7 -13.69 -0.02 -8.19
C ILE A 7 -14.07 1.46 -8.11
N ASN A 8 -13.08 2.34 -8.31
CA ASN A 8 -13.23 3.78 -8.51
C ASN A 8 -12.55 4.17 -9.81
N GLY A 9 -13.04 5.23 -10.45
CA GLY A 9 -12.52 5.73 -11.72
C GLY A 9 -13.02 4.97 -12.95
N PRO A 10 -12.56 5.34 -14.15
CA PRO A 10 -13.09 4.82 -15.40
C PRO A 10 -12.65 3.37 -15.68
N GLU A 11 -13.53 2.58 -16.30
CA GLU A 11 -13.24 1.19 -16.65
C GLU A 11 -12.14 1.05 -17.70
N ASN A 12 -12.05 2.01 -18.62
CA ASN A 12 -11.11 2.04 -19.75
C ASN A 12 -9.83 2.82 -19.46
N ALA A 13 -9.49 3.03 -18.17
CA ALA A 13 -8.24 3.68 -17.80
C ALA A 13 -7.04 2.86 -18.30
N SER A 14 -6.01 3.56 -18.79
CA SER A 14 -4.77 2.93 -19.28
C SER A 14 -3.96 2.26 -18.17
N ILE A 15 -4.12 2.71 -16.93
CA ILE A 15 -3.46 2.16 -15.73
C ILE A 15 -4.51 1.77 -14.70
N CYS A 16 -4.39 0.56 -14.18
CA CYS A 16 -5.12 0.09 -13.02
C CYS A 16 -4.19 0.09 -11.79
N LEU A 17 -4.63 0.71 -10.70
CA LEU A 17 -3.99 0.63 -9.39
C LEU A 17 -4.79 -0.34 -8.50
N ALA A 18 -4.24 -1.50 -8.19
CA ALA A 18 -4.82 -2.41 -7.21
C ALA A 18 -4.26 -2.13 -5.82
N LEU A 19 -5.13 -1.91 -4.84
CA LEU A 19 -4.77 -1.59 -3.47
C LEU A 19 -5.32 -2.61 -2.47
N ALA A 20 -4.45 -3.21 -1.69
CA ALA A 20 -4.81 -4.02 -0.53
C ALA A 20 -4.86 -3.19 0.75
N HIS A 21 -5.78 -3.55 1.63
CA HIS A 21 -5.95 -2.92 2.94
C HIS A 21 -4.88 -3.34 3.96
N GLY A 22 -4.77 -2.60 5.06
CA GLY A 22 -3.92 -2.94 6.20
C GLY A 22 -4.50 -4.04 7.09
N ALA A 23 -3.71 -4.51 8.08
CA ALA A 23 -4.12 -5.62 8.95
C ALA A 23 -5.38 -5.33 9.79
N GLY A 24 -5.64 -4.08 10.14
CA GLY A 24 -6.66 -3.70 11.10
C GLY A 24 -7.96 -3.15 10.52
N ALA A 25 -7.94 -2.63 9.29
CA ALA A 25 -9.06 -1.91 8.68
C ALA A 25 -9.39 -2.48 7.29
N PRO A 26 -10.69 -2.47 6.88
CA PRO A 26 -11.15 -3.03 5.63
C PRO A 26 -10.83 -2.13 4.42
N MET A 27 -11.10 -2.65 3.20
CA MET A 27 -10.86 -1.95 1.93
C MET A 27 -11.66 -0.65 1.74
N ASP A 28 -12.71 -0.45 2.51
CA ASP A 28 -13.62 0.72 2.49
C ASP A 28 -13.46 1.62 3.72
N SER A 29 -12.34 1.50 4.45
CA SER A 29 -12.00 2.46 5.51
C SER A 29 -11.85 3.87 4.95
N ASN A 30 -12.06 4.92 5.79
CA ASN A 30 -11.92 6.32 5.38
C ASN A 30 -10.60 6.59 4.65
N PHE A 31 -9.49 6.02 5.14
CA PHE A 31 -8.19 6.13 4.49
C PHE A 31 -8.23 5.57 3.06
N MET A 32 -8.68 4.31 2.90
CA MET A 32 -8.72 3.65 1.60
C MET A 32 -9.70 4.32 0.63
N ASN A 33 -10.85 4.79 1.13
CA ASN A 33 -11.83 5.54 0.34
C ASN A 33 -11.23 6.85 -0.19
N LYS A 34 -10.65 7.68 0.70
CA LYS A 34 -10.05 8.97 0.32
C LYS A 34 -9.01 8.80 -0.80
N PHE A 35 -8.13 7.81 -0.69
CA PHE A 35 -7.12 7.54 -1.71
C PHE A 35 -7.76 7.06 -3.03
N ALA A 36 -8.65 6.07 -2.96
CA ALA A 36 -9.25 5.50 -4.17
C ALA A 36 -10.15 6.49 -4.93
N GLU A 37 -10.95 7.29 -4.22
CA GLU A 37 -11.83 8.28 -4.82
C GLU A 37 -11.03 9.39 -5.51
N ASN A 38 -10.02 9.94 -4.84
CA ASN A 38 -9.25 11.05 -5.41
C ASN A 38 -8.35 10.58 -6.57
N ILE A 39 -7.73 9.40 -6.49
CA ILE A 39 -6.94 8.86 -7.60
C ILE A 39 -7.86 8.47 -8.77
N GLY A 40 -9.04 7.92 -8.48
CA GLY A 40 -10.05 7.60 -9.49
C GLY A 40 -10.58 8.83 -10.22
N ALA A 41 -10.77 9.95 -9.53
CA ALA A 41 -11.19 11.23 -10.11
C ALA A 41 -10.16 11.80 -11.10
N GLU A 42 -8.88 11.43 -10.99
CA GLU A 42 -7.80 11.81 -11.91
C GLU A 42 -7.68 10.88 -13.14
N GLY A 43 -8.66 10.00 -13.34
CA GLY A 43 -8.76 9.16 -14.54
C GLY A 43 -8.04 7.81 -14.44
N PHE A 44 -7.55 7.41 -13.28
CA PHE A 44 -6.99 6.09 -13.05
C PHE A 44 -8.08 5.12 -12.56
N ARG A 45 -8.01 3.85 -12.99
CA ARG A 45 -8.84 2.81 -12.40
C ARG A 45 -8.22 2.35 -11.09
N VAL A 46 -8.94 2.45 -9.99
CA VAL A 46 -8.49 1.99 -8.67
C VAL A 46 -9.35 0.82 -8.21
N LEU A 47 -8.74 -0.35 -8.11
CA LEU A 47 -9.35 -1.56 -7.58
C LEU A 47 -8.90 -1.76 -6.14
N ARG A 48 -9.83 -1.92 -5.21
CA ARG A 48 -9.54 -2.28 -3.83
C ARG A 48 -10.16 -3.63 -3.51
N PHE A 49 -9.42 -4.51 -2.85
CA PHE A 49 -9.92 -5.84 -2.51
C PHE A 49 -9.67 -6.20 -1.05
N GLU A 50 -10.34 -7.23 -0.58
CA GLU A 50 -10.16 -7.75 0.77
C GLU A 50 -9.48 -9.10 0.80
N PHE A 51 -8.52 -9.25 1.71
CA PHE A 51 -7.94 -10.54 2.05
C PHE A 51 -8.98 -11.45 2.72
N PRO A 52 -8.87 -12.78 2.58
CA PRO A 52 -9.87 -13.74 3.06
C PRO A 52 -10.25 -13.56 4.54
N TYR A 53 -9.29 -13.29 5.43
CA TYR A 53 -9.58 -13.08 6.84
C TYR A 53 -10.48 -11.85 7.11
N MET A 54 -10.38 -10.81 6.27
CA MET A 54 -11.20 -9.60 6.42
C MET A 54 -12.61 -9.85 5.91
N ILE A 55 -12.77 -10.61 4.81
CA ILE A 55 -14.06 -11.08 4.33
C ILE A 55 -14.79 -11.89 5.43
N GLU A 56 -14.06 -12.77 6.11
CA GLU A 56 -14.62 -13.55 7.22
C GLU A 56 -15.00 -12.66 8.42
N ARG A 57 -14.18 -11.65 8.75
CA ARG A 57 -14.53 -10.65 9.79
C ARG A 57 -15.82 -9.92 9.47
N ARG A 58 -16.04 -9.54 8.20
CA ARG A 58 -17.32 -8.90 7.78
C ARG A 58 -18.50 -9.82 7.96
N LYS A 59 -18.36 -11.08 7.53
CA LYS A 59 -19.45 -12.08 7.63
C LYS A 59 -19.83 -12.43 9.07
N THR A 60 -18.83 -12.55 9.92
CA THR A 60 -19.04 -13.08 11.28
C THR A 60 -19.11 -12.01 12.35
N GLY A 61 -18.68 -10.77 12.07
CA GLY A 61 -18.48 -9.71 13.06
C GLY A 61 -17.37 -10.00 14.08
N LYS A 62 -16.71 -11.17 14.00
CA LYS A 62 -15.67 -11.58 14.95
C LYS A 62 -14.29 -11.10 14.52
N LYS A 63 -13.50 -10.59 15.47
CA LYS A 63 -12.12 -10.21 15.25
C LYS A 63 -11.28 -11.44 14.89
N LYS A 64 -10.58 -11.38 13.76
CA LYS A 64 -9.68 -12.44 13.28
C LYS A 64 -8.32 -11.82 12.94
N PRO A 65 -7.18 -12.42 13.33
CA PRO A 65 -5.86 -11.96 12.89
C PRO A 65 -5.71 -12.14 11.38
N PRO A 66 -4.76 -11.43 10.75
CA PRO A 66 -4.42 -11.66 9.36
C PRO A 66 -4.05 -13.12 9.08
N ASP A 67 -4.40 -13.58 7.89
CA ASP A 67 -3.99 -14.90 7.41
C ASP A 67 -2.46 -15.01 7.30
N ARG A 68 -1.96 -16.24 7.21
CA ARG A 68 -0.54 -16.52 6.97
C ARG A 68 -0.12 -15.99 5.59
N THR A 69 1.15 -15.63 5.45
CA THR A 69 1.70 -15.02 4.22
C THR A 69 1.31 -15.75 2.93
N PRO A 70 1.35 -17.09 2.82
CA PRO A 70 0.95 -17.77 1.57
C PRO A 70 -0.48 -17.47 1.13
N VAL A 71 -1.44 -17.38 2.07
CA VAL A 71 -2.84 -17.05 1.75
C VAL A 71 -2.96 -15.61 1.24
N LEU A 72 -2.19 -14.68 1.84
CA LEU A 72 -2.19 -13.27 1.40
C LEU A 72 -1.53 -13.11 0.01
N LEU A 73 -0.48 -13.88 -0.27
CA LEU A 73 0.17 -13.90 -1.60
C LEU A 73 -0.80 -14.47 -2.66
N ASN A 74 -1.48 -15.58 -2.37
CA ASN A 74 -2.48 -16.15 -3.28
C ASN A 74 -3.60 -15.16 -3.61
N ALA A 75 -4.06 -14.38 -2.63
CA ALA A 75 -5.04 -13.33 -2.89
C ALA A 75 -4.52 -12.26 -3.85
N TRP A 76 -3.24 -11.90 -3.78
CA TRP A 76 -2.61 -11.02 -4.75
C TRP A 76 -2.55 -11.65 -6.15
N HIS A 77 -2.16 -12.93 -6.27
CA HIS A 77 -2.14 -13.62 -7.56
C HIS A 77 -3.53 -13.67 -8.19
N GLU A 78 -4.60 -13.97 -7.43
CA GLU A 78 -5.98 -13.93 -7.94
C GLU A 78 -6.36 -12.55 -8.53
N ILE A 79 -5.98 -11.46 -7.87
CA ILE A 79 -6.25 -10.09 -8.37
C ILE A 79 -5.41 -9.78 -9.62
N ILE A 80 -4.14 -10.18 -9.63
CA ILE A 80 -3.24 -9.95 -10.76
C ILE A 80 -3.70 -10.74 -11.98
N ASP A 81 -4.10 -11.99 -11.80
CA ASP A 81 -4.65 -12.84 -12.89
C ASP A 81 -5.96 -12.27 -13.45
N MET A 82 -6.81 -11.70 -12.58
CA MET A 82 -8.08 -11.08 -13.00
C MET A 82 -7.87 -9.80 -13.81
N VAL A 83 -6.87 -8.98 -13.46
CA VAL A 83 -6.64 -7.64 -14.08
C VAL A 83 -5.64 -7.72 -15.24
N GLY A 84 -4.67 -8.62 -15.15
CA GLY A 84 -3.48 -8.65 -16.01
C GLY A 84 -2.36 -7.74 -15.52
N SER A 85 -1.10 -8.16 -15.64
CA SER A 85 0.05 -7.44 -15.06
C SER A 85 0.53 -6.23 -15.90
N GLN A 86 0.25 -6.22 -17.22
CA GLN A 86 0.85 -5.25 -18.16
C GLN A 86 0.56 -3.78 -17.87
N ASN A 87 -0.65 -3.47 -17.39
CA ASN A 87 -1.09 -2.12 -17.07
C ASN A 87 -1.44 -1.97 -15.59
N LEU A 88 -0.85 -2.81 -14.76
CA LEU A 88 -1.17 -2.91 -13.34
C LEU A 88 -0.05 -2.32 -12.49
N VAL A 89 -0.43 -1.41 -11.61
CA VAL A 89 0.36 -0.99 -10.44
C VAL A 89 -0.28 -1.62 -9.21
N ILE A 90 0.50 -2.27 -8.37
CA ILE A 90 0.00 -2.88 -7.15
C ILE A 90 0.46 -2.13 -5.92
N GLY A 91 -0.23 -2.31 -4.81
CA GLY A 91 0.21 -1.66 -3.58
C GLY A 91 -0.77 -1.81 -2.43
N GLY A 92 -0.64 -0.96 -1.43
CA GLY A 92 -1.59 -0.97 -0.32
C GLY A 92 -1.07 -0.34 0.94
N LYS A 93 -1.96 -0.34 1.93
CA LYS A 93 -1.70 0.18 3.27
C LYS A 93 -0.97 -0.86 4.10
N SER A 94 0.16 -0.46 4.70
CA SER A 94 0.83 -1.28 5.73
C SER A 94 1.10 -2.72 5.25
N MET A 95 0.49 -3.71 5.90
CA MET A 95 0.58 -5.11 5.51
C MET A 95 0.23 -5.34 4.03
N GLY A 96 -0.79 -4.65 3.50
CA GLY A 96 -1.18 -4.78 2.10
C GLY A 96 -0.06 -4.41 1.14
N GLY A 97 0.62 -3.29 1.37
CA GLY A 97 1.79 -2.88 0.59
C GLY A 97 2.98 -3.81 0.77
N ARG A 98 3.22 -4.31 1.99
CA ARG A 98 4.28 -5.28 2.25
C ARG A 98 4.07 -6.59 1.49
N ILE A 99 2.86 -7.13 1.46
CA ILE A 99 2.59 -8.35 0.69
C ILE A 99 2.69 -8.08 -0.82
N ALA A 100 2.19 -6.94 -1.31
CA ALA A 100 2.35 -6.53 -2.70
C ALA A 100 3.82 -6.49 -3.12
N SER A 101 4.71 -5.94 -2.29
CA SER A 101 6.15 -5.85 -2.59
C SER A 101 6.83 -7.20 -2.76
N MET A 102 6.28 -8.27 -2.18
CA MET A 102 6.85 -9.61 -2.28
C MET A 102 6.56 -10.31 -3.62
N VAL A 103 5.53 -9.86 -4.36
CA VAL A 103 5.16 -10.45 -5.66
C VAL A 103 5.49 -9.53 -6.86
N ALA A 104 5.77 -8.25 -6.61
CA ALA A 104 5.89 -7.23 -7.66
C ALA A 104 6.86 -7.60 -8.79
N ASP A 105 8.05 -8.06 -8.46
CA ASP A 105 9.07 -8.46 -9.45
C ASP A 105 8.73 -9.78 -10.15
N GLU A 106 8.13 -10.72 -9.42
CA GLU A 106 7.74 -12.03 -9.95
C GLU A 106 6.73 -11.89 -11.08
N VAL A 107 5.69 -11.09 -10.83
CA VAL A 107 4.57 -10.90 -11.78
C VAL A 107 4.81 -9.76 -12.77
N LYS A 108 5.93 -9.05 -12.64
CA LYS A 108 6.35 -7.97 -13.56
C LYS A 108 5.29 -6.89 -13.74
N VAL A 109 4.72 -6.40 -12.64
CA VAL A 109 3.81 -5.26 -12.68
C VAL A 109 4.56 -3.96 -13.04
N ARG A 110 3.83 -2.95 -13.48
CA ARG A 110 4.43 -1.66 -13.89
C ARG A 110 5.01 -0.86 -12.73
N GLY A 111 4.46 -1.00 -11.54
CA GLY A 111 4.91 -0.26 -10.37
C GLY A 111 4.35 -0.81 -9.07
N LEU A 112 4.93 -0.34 -7.97
CA LEU A 112 4.53 -0.68 -6.61
C LEU A 112 4.30 0.60 -5.79
N ILE A 113 3.21 0.65 -5.02
CA ILE A 113 2.92 1.78 -4.11
C ILE A 113 2.70 1.25 -2.70
N CYS A 114 3.54 1.70 -1.76
CA CYS A 114 3.39 1.34 -0.34
C CYS A 114 2.98 2.56 0.49
N LEU A 115 1.89 2.42 1.25
CA LEU A 115 1.34 3.47 2.12
C LEU A 115 1.61 3.10 3.58
N GLY A 116 2.69 3.62 4.16
CA GLY A 116 3.16 3.25 5.49
C GLY A 116 3.69 1.81 5.51
N TYR A 117 4.88 1.60 4.95
CA TYR A 117 5.49 0.27 4.93
C TYR A 117 5.93 -0.15 6.34
N PRO A 118 5.54 -1.35 6.82
CA PRO A 118 5.89 -1.80 8.16
C PRO A 118 7.24 -2.54 8.15
N PHE A 119 8.35 -1.81 8.24
CA PHE A 119 9.72 -2.36 8.26
C PHE A 119 9.95 -3.31 9.43
N HIS A 120 9.29 -3.06 10.55
CA HIS A 120 9.29 -3.92 11.74
C HIS A 120 7.93 -3.88 12.45
N GLY A 121 7.77 -4.65 13.50
CA GLY A 121 6.60 -4.58 14.38
C GLY A 121 6.72 -3.45 15.41
N PRO A 122 5.62 -3.00 16.02
CA PRO A 122 5.66 -1.96 17.05
C PRO A 122 6.64 -2.33 18.18
N GLY A 123 7.58 -1.42 18.51
CA GLY A 123 8.57 -1.63 19.56
C GLY A 123 9.56 -2.77 19.34
N LYS A 124 9.69 -3.26 18.11
CA LYS A 124 10.63 -4.33 17.75
C LYS A 124 11.76 -3.81 16.89
N ALA A 125 12.92 -4.44 17.04
CA ALA A 125 14.04 -4.20 16.14
C ALA A 125 13.69 -4.58 14.69
N LEU A 126 14.46 -4.07 13.75
CA LEU A 126 14.37 -4.39 12.33
C LEU A 126 14.22 -5.91 12.10
N ASN A 127 13.21 -6.28 11.36
CA ASN A 127 13.00 -7.67 10.95
C ASN A 127 13.53 -7.84 9.52
N LYS A 128 14.70 -8.49 9.38
CA LYS A 128 15.33 -8.75 8.08
C LYS A 128 14.37 -9.41 7.08
N GLY A 129 13.55 -10.35 7.49
CA GLY A 129 12.56 -11.00 6.62
C GLY A 129 11.46 -10.07 6.07
N ARG A 130 11.43 -8.80 6.52
CA ARG A 130 10.51 -7.79 5.94
C ARG A 130 11.17 -6.90 4.90
N ILE A 131 12.49 -6.88 4.80
CA ILE A 131 13.24 -5.98 3.93
C ILE A 131 14.17 -6.69 2.95
N GLU A 132 14.49 -7.97 3.15
CA GLU A 132 15.46 -8.69 2.30
C GLU A 132 15.12 -8.61 0.80
N HIS A 133 13.85 -8.83 0.44
CA HIS A 133 13.41 -8.72 -0.94
C HIS A 133 13.46 -7.27 -1.48
N LEU A 134 13.41 -6.26 -0.61
CA LEU A 134 13.50 -4.84 -1.00
C LEU A 134 14.92 -4.44 -1.40
N LEU A 135 15.96 -5.19 -0.99
CA LEU A 135 17.36 -4.95 -1.39
C LEU A 135 17.56 -5.08 -2.90
N HIS A 136 16.80 -5.98 -3.51
CA HIS A 136 16.95 -6.37 -4.91
C HIS A 136 15.73 -6.05 -5.78
N LEU A 137 14.75 -5.34 -5.21
CA LEU A 137 13.52 -4.97 -5.90
C LEU A 137 13.84 -4.18 -7.17
N LYS A 138 13.29 -4.62 -8.31
CA LYS A 138 13.51 -4.02 -9.64
C LYS A 138 12.33 -3.17 -10.08
N THR A 139 11.13 -3.53 -9.64
CA THR A 139 9.89 -2.81 -9.95
C THR A 139 9.97 -1.37 -9.45
N PRO A 140 9.75 -0.36 -10.31
CA PRO A 140 9.64 1.03 -9.88
C PRO A 140 8.68 1.17 -8.70
N SER A 141 9.12 1.80 -7.62
CA SER A 141 8.37 1.77 -6.37
C SER A 141 8.31 3.13 -5.68
N LEU A 142 7.11 3.49 -5.24
CA LEU A 142 6.85 4.68 -4.43
C LEU A 142 6.41 4.29 -3.03
N PHE A 143 7.19 4.70 -2.03
CA PHE A 143 6.87 4.49 -0.62
C PHE A 143 6.47 5.83 0.01
N CYS A 144 5.19 6.00 0.31
CA CYS A 144 4.69 7.12 1.11
C CYS A 144 4.81 6.72 2.59
N GLN A 145 5.64 7.43 3.35
CA GLN A 145 5.97 7.06 4.72
C GLN A 145 5.90 8.26 5.66
N GLY A 146 5.31 8.09 6.83
CA GLY A 146 5.30 9.13 7.85
C GLY A 146 6.69 9.29 8.49
N THR A 147 7.14 10.54 8.70
CA THR A 147 8.46 10.78 9.30
C THR A 147 8.58 10.26 10.74
N ARG A 148 7.45 10.02 11.41
CA ARG A 148 7.35 9.47 12.77
C ARG A 148 6.68 8.10 12.82
N ASP A 149 6.59 7.41 11.69
CA ASP A 149 5.98 6.07 11.66
C ASP A 149 6.74 5.13 12.62
N ASN A 150 6.03 4.59 13.61
CA ASN A 150 6.59 3.69 14.62
C ASN A 150 6.86 2.26 14.10
N LEU A 151 6.67 2.02 12.80
CA LEU A 151 7.02 0.78 12.10
C LEU A 151 8.16 1.00 11.09
N GLY A 152 8.83 2.15 11.16
CA GLY A 152 9.95 2.57 10.32
C GLY A 152 9.90 4.08 10.09
N ASN A 153 10.51 4.86 10.99
CA ASN A 153 10.61 6.31 10.86
C ASN A 153 11.78 6.72 9.95
N ILE A 154 11.84 8.01 9.62
CA ILE A 154 12.83 8.51 8.67
C ILE A 154 14.28 8.22 9.09
N SER A 155 14.61 8.32 10.37
CA SER A 155 15.98 8.07 10.87
C SER A 155 16.35 6.59 10.70
N GLU A 156 15.43 5.68 11.08
CA GLU A 156 15.65 4.24 10.94
C GLU A 156 15.78 3.81 9.49
N VAL A 157 14.88 4.28 8.62
CA VAL A 157 14.84 3.86 7.21
C VAL A 157 16.04 4.38 6.42
N ASN A 158 16.59 5.54 6.77
CA ASN A 158 17.80 6.06 6.14
C ASN A 158 19.04 5.18 6.39
N ASP A 159 19.02 4.38 7.46
CA ASP A 159 20.10 3.43 7.77
C ASP A 159 19.93 2.08 7.05
N TYR A 160 18.80 1.86 6.35
CA TYR A 160 18.56 0.61 5.64
C TYR A 160 19.16 0.63 4.23
N THR A 161 19.80 -0.45 3.86
CA THR A 161 20.19 -0.68 2.45
C THR A 161 18.96 -1.16 1.70
N LEU A 162 18.46 -0.33 0.77
CA LEU A 162 17.29 -0.64 -0.06
C LEU A 162 17.63 -0.45 -1.54
N SER A 163 16.83 -1.05 -2.42
CA SER A 163 16.97 -0.90 -3.86
C SER A 163 16.80 0.56 -4.30
N LYS A 164 17.58 0.97 -5.32
CA LYS A 164 17.43 2.27 -5.99
C LYS A 164 16.10 2.41 -6.76
N ALA A 165 15.37 1.33 -7.00
CA ALA A 165 14.03 1.37 -7.58
C ALA A 165 12.98 1.93 -6.60
N ILE A 166 13.32 2.07 -5.32
CA ILE A 166 12.42 2.59 -4.28
C ILE A 166 12.66 4.09 -4.10
N THR A 167 11.62 4.87 -4.34
CA THR A 167 11.58 6.30 -4.05
C THR A 167 10.69 6.55 -2.84
N PHE A 168 11.18 7.36 -1.88
CA PHE A 168 10.40 7.75 -0.71
C PHE A 168 9.75 9.11 -0.87
N HIS A 169 8.49 9.19 -0.45
CA HIS A 169 7.80 10.45 -0.18
C HIS A 169 7.48 10.53 1.31
N TRP A 170 8.23 11.37 2.01
CA TRP A 170 8.10 11.53 3.45
C TRP A 170 7.00 12.51 3.81
N LEU A 171 6.05 12.06 4.62
CA LEU A 171 4.94 12.86 5.09
C LEU A 171 5.29 13.49 6.43
N LYS A 172 5.34 14.81 6.44
CA LYS A 172 5.82 15.63 7.56
C LYS A 172 5.06 15.30 8.83
N ASP A 173 5.81 15.00 9.91
CA ASP A 173 5.29 14.66 11.23
C ASP A 173 4.21 13.55 11.25
N GLY A 174 4.04 12.82 10.13
CA GLY A 174 3.07 11.74 9.98
C GLY A 174 3.44 10.50 10.81
N ASP A 175 2.45 9.89 11.45
CA ASP A 175 2.54 8.56 12.02
C ASP A 175 2.31 7.47 10.96
N HIS A 176 2.06 6.23 11.39
CA HIS A 176 1.78 5.09 10.49
C HIS A 176 0.56 5.32 9.57
N SER A 177 -0.37 6.18 9.93
CA SER A 177 -1.53 6.59 9.12
C SER A 177 -1.40 7.99 8.51
N PHE A 178 -0.17 8.55 8.59
CA PHE A 178 0.19 9.89 8.10
C PHE A 178 -0.38 11.03 8.94
N LYS A 179 -0.94 10.71 10.11
CA LYS A 179 -1.50 11.68 11.02
C LYS A 179 -0.39 12.44 11.75
N PRO A 180 -0.33 13.78 11.60
CA PRO A 180 0.63 14.60 12.32
C PRO A 180 0.18 14.87 13.76
N ARG A 181 1.10 15.31 14.62
CA ARG A 181 0.78 15.85 15.95
C ARG A 181 0.02 17.16 15.82
N LYS A 182 -0.81 17.49 16.79
CA LYS A 182 -1.56 18.76 16.83
C LYS A 182 -0.67 19.99 16.74
N THR A 183 0.57 19.89 17.24
CA THR A 183 1.56 20.97 17.26
C THR A 183 2.37 21.13 15.97
N SER A 184 2.18 20.26 14.97
CA SER A 184 3.00 20.26 13.74
C SER A 184 2.64 21.38 12.75
N GLY A 185 1.51 22.04 12.93
CA GLY A 185 1.02 23.09 12.04
C GLY A 185 0.46 22.59 10.69
N ILE A 186 0.31 21.27 10.54
CA ILE A 186 -0.33 20.64 9.36
C ILE A 186 -1.40 19.66 9.82
N SER A 187 -2.35 19.38 8.94
CA SER A 187 -3.45 18.44 9.17
C SER A 187 -3.18 17.06 8.57
N GLU A 188 -3.95 16.07 9.00
CA GLU A 188 -3.95 14.72 8.41
C GLU A 188 -4.38 14.75 6.94
N SER A 189 -5.36 15.60 6.61
CA SER A 189 -5.81 15.77 5.22
C SER A 189 -4.71 16.30 4.32
N GLU A 190 -3.92 17.28 4.75
CA GLU A 190 -2.80 17.81 3.98
C GLU A 190 -1.74 16.74 3.69
N ASN A 191 -1.43 15.86 4.65
CA ASN A 191 -0.55 14.72 4.42
C ASN A 191 -1.15 13.72 3.44
N TRP A 192 -2.44 13.40 3.55
CA TRP A 192 -3.10 12.51 2.60
C TRP A 192 -3.13 13.09 1.19
N ASP A 193 -3.46 14.37 1.05
CA ASP A 193 -3.49 15.07 -0.24
C ASP A 193 -2.08 15.16 -0.87
N SER A 194 -1.03 15.33 -0.04
CA SER A 194 0.37 15.26 -0.48
C SER A 194 0.72 13.87 -1.01
N ALA A 195 0.35 12.80 -0.30
CA ALA A 195 0.57 11.43 -0.74
C ALA A 195 -0.18 11.13 -2.04
N ILE A 196 -1.45 11.54 -2.15
CA ILE A 196 -2.27 11.35 -3.36
C ILE A 196 -1.64 12.06 -4.56
N LYS A 197 -1.19 13.30 -4.40
CA LYS A 197 -0.51 14.06 -5.48
C LYS A 197 0.74 13.37 -6.00
N VAL A 198 1.58 12.81 -5.14
CA VAL A 198 2.79 12.12 -5.58
C VAL A 198 2.46 10.78 -6.21
N ILE A 199 1.45 10.06 -5.73
CA ILE A 199 0.94 8.82 -6.34
C ILE A 199 0.47 9.08 -7.77
N ILE A 200 -0.34 10.12 -8.00
CA ILE A 200 -0.82 10.50 -9.33
C ILE A 200 0.36 10.80 -10.27
N ARG A 201 1.38 11.51 -9.79
CA ARG A 201 2.60 11.76 -10.58
C ARG A 201 3.31 10.45 -10.92
N PHE A 202 3.49 9.56 -9.96
CA PHE A 202 4.12 8.26 -10.16
C PHE A 202 3.35 7.41 -11.18
N LEU A 203 2.03 7.33 -11.08
CA LEU A 203 1.19 6.58 -12.03
C LEU A 203 1.28 7.11 -13.47
N LYS A 204 1.63 8.39 -13.66
CA LYS A 204 1.86 8.99 -14.99
C LYS A 204 3.25 8.65 -15.58
N THR A 205 4.16 8.10 -14.79
CA THR A 205 5.55 7.81 -15.20
C THR A 205 5.82 6.31 -15.46
N VAL A 206 4.94 5.44 -15.01
CA VAL A 206 5.07 3.98 -15.13
C VAL A 206 4.16 3.39 -16.17
#